data_cd5ab91bb449e70173399b95309bc21d
#
_entry.id   cd5ab91bb449e70173399b95309bc21d
#
_cell.length_a   1.000
_cell.length_b   1.000
_cell.length_c   1.000
_cell.angle_alpha   90.00
_cell.angle_beta   90.00
_cell.angle_gamma   90.00
#
_symmetry.space_group_name_H-M   'P 1'
#
loop_
_entity.id
_entity.type
_entity.pdbx_description
1 polymer ?
#
loop_
_entity_poly.entity_id
_entity_poly.type
_entity_poly.pdbx_seq_one_letter_code
_entity_poly.pdbx_strand_id
1 'polypeptide(L)'
;MSWQSFVDESLLGTSQVARASIHGLDGKRYASSAGFVVLPSEAQAILNGITKDPSPFYAKGIAINRTKYVFVRSDPGHAIYCRNGNEGAVAVKTNKCLLIGGYSEGMQAGCCSSVIEKLADYFIANGY
;
A
#
# COMPACT_ATOMS: atom_id res chain seq x y z
N MET A 1 1.54 -17.91 10.04
CA MET A 1 1.98 -17.48 8.69
C MET A 1 3.08 -16.44 8.81
N SER A 2 4.01 -16.44 7.85
CA SER A 2 5.02 -15.39 7.78
C SER A 2 4.48 -14.16 7.07
N TRP A 3 5.15 -13.02 7.24
CA TRP A 3 4.78 -11.81 6.49
C TRP A 3 4.83 -12.05 4.98
N GLN A 4 5.83 -12.81 4.52
CA GLN A 4 5.97 -13.11 3.09
C GLN A 4 4.80 -13.96 2.58
N SER A 5 4.27 -14.87 3.38
CA SER A 5 3.10 -15.66 3.01
C SER A 5 1.87 -14.78 2.79
N PHE A 6 1.70 -13.74 3.60
CA PHE A 6 0.60 -12.79 3.39
C PHE A 6 0.75 -12.08 2.05
N VAL A 7 1.96 -11.67 1.69
CA VAL A 7 2.20 -11.04 0.39
C VAL A 7 1.91 -12.02 -0.74
N ASP A 8 2.49 -13.22 -0.68
CA ASP A 8 2.42 -14.17 -1.78
C ASP A 8 1.04 -14.81 -1.94
N GLU A 9 0.40 -15.17 -0.86
CA GLU A 9 -0.85 -15.94 -0.88
C GLU A 9 -2.09 -15.05 -0.71
N SER A 10 -2.09 -14.19 0.30
CA SER A 10 -3.28 -13.40 0.63
C SER A 10 -3.46 -12.18 -0.28
N LEU A 11 -2.40 -11.68 -0.88
CA LEU A 11 -2.45 -10.53 -1.78
C LEU A 11 -2.25 -10.96 -3.23
N LEU A 12 -1.05 -11.39 -3.60
CA LEU A 12 -0.76 -11.77 -4.99
C LEU A 12 -1.56 -13.00 -5.44
N GLY A 13 -1.77 -13.94 -4.53
CA GLY A 13 -2.51 -15.17 -4.83
C GLY A 13 -3.96 -14.94 -5.24
N THR A 14 -4.53 -13.76 -4.97
CA THR A 14 -5.89 -13.44 -5.39
C THR A 14 -6.01 -13.07 -6.86
N SER A 15 -4.88 -12.83 -7.54
CA SER A 15 -4.81 -12.31 -8.91
C SER A 15 -5.38 -10.90 -9.08
N GLN A 16 -5.75 -10.22 -7.98
CA GLN A 16 -6.28 -8.87 -7.99
C GLN A 16 -5.24 -7.83 -7.59
N VAL A 17 -4.05 -8.27 -7.18
CA VAL A 17 -2.95 -7.42 -6.76
C VAL A 17 -1.71 -7.85 -7.55
N ALA A 18 -1.11 -6.92 -8.29
CA ALA A 18 0.05 -7.22 -9.13
C ALA A 18 1.35 -7.21 -8.34
N ARG A 19 1.43 -6.36 -7.32
CA ARG A 19 2.61 -6.21 -6.48
C ARG A 19 2.19 -5.71 -5.11
N ALA A 20 2.95 -6.07 -4.08
CA ALA A 20 2.57 -5.70 -2.73
C ALA A 20 3.77 -5.67 -1.79
N SER A 21 3.64 -4.93 -0.69
CA SER A 21 4.62 -4.95 0.39
C SER A 21 3.91 -4.69 1.72
N ILE A 22 4.54 -5.14 2.80
CA ILE A 22 4.07 -4.94 4.17
C ILE A 22 5.20 -4.30 4.95
N HIS A 23 4.89 -3.22 5.66
CA HIS A 23 5.87 -2.45 6.43
C HIS A 23 5.38 -2.25 7.86
N GLY A 24 6.33 -1.99 8.77
CA GLY A 24 6.00 -1.50 10.11
C GLY A 24 5.73 0.00 10.06
N LEU A 25 5.23 0.55 11.17
CA LEU A 25 4.95 1.98 11.27
C LEU A 25 6.23 2.84 11.35
N ASP A 26 7.39 2.19 11.48
CA ASP A 26 8.69 2.84 11.40
C ASP A 26 9.24 2.88 9.97
N GLY A 27 8.49 2.37 9.01
CA GLY A 27 8.89 2.28 7.61
C GLY A 27 9.71 1.05 7.26
N LYS A 28 10.02 0.21 8.24
CA LYS A 28 10.81 -1.00 8.00
C LYS A 28 10.01 -2.02 7.20
N ARG A 29 10.60 -2.54 6.12
CA ARG A 29 9.95 -3.55 5.28
C ARG A 29 9.97 -4.92 5.97
N TYR A 30 8.81 -5.53 6.10
CA TYR A 30 8.69 -6.91 6.60
C TYR A 30 8.69 -7.93 5.48
N ALA A 31 8.00 -7.61 4.37
CA ALA A 31 7.92 -8.49 3.20
C ALA A 31 7.50 -7.70 1.97
N SER A 32 7.84 -8.21 0.79
CA SER A 32 7.41 -7.58 -0.47
C SER A 32 7.42 -8.60 -1.59
N SER A 33 6.69 -8.28 -2.67
CA SER A 33 6.76 -9.07 -3.90
C SER A 33 8.08 -8.79 -4.63
N ALA A 34 8.47 -9.71 -5.51
CA ALA A 34 9.74 -9.61 -6.24
C ALA A 34 9.78 -8.32 -7.08
N GLY A 35 10.89 -7.60 -7.01
CA GLY A 35 11.09 -6.39 -7.80
C GLY A 35 10.35 -5.16 -7.29
N PHE A 36 9.55 -5.30 -6.25
CA PHE A 36 8.78 -4.17 -5.68
C PHE A 36 9.45 -3.71 -4.38
N VAL A 37 10.34 -2.73 -4.51
CA VAL A 37 11.14 -2.25 -3.38
C VAL A 37 10.65 -0.86 -2.96
N VAL A 38 9.84 -0.81 -1.91
CA VAL A 38 9.41 0.46 -1.32
C VAL A 38 10.46 0.87 -0.30
N LEU A 39 11.09 2.01 -0.55
CA LEU A 39 12.16 2.51 0.33
C LEU A 39 11.57 2.96 1.68
N PRO A 40 12.34 2.87 2.78
CA PRO A 40 11.86 3.36 4.07
C PRO A 40 11.40 4.81 4.05
N SER A 41 12.07 5.67 3.29
CA SER A 41 11.66 7.07 3.12
C SER A 41 10.31 7.20 2.41
N GLU A 42 10.05 6.33 1.42
CA GLU A 42 8.75 6.30 0.74
C GLU A 42 7.65 5.87 1.68
N ALA A 43 7.88 4.82 2.45
CA ALA A 43 6.91 4.33 3.42
C ALA A 43 6.62 5.37 4.50
N GLN A 44 7.64 6.06 5.00
CA GLN A 44 7.47 7.11 6.00
C GLN A 44 6.66 8.29 5.45
N ALA A 45 6.93 8.70 4.21
CA ALA A 45 6.18 9.79 3.57
C ALA A 45 4.69 9.40 3.44
N ILE A 46 4.41 8.16 3.05
CA ILE A 46 3.04 7.66 2.93
C ILE A 46 2.36 7.66 4.31
N LEU A 47 3.04 7.15 5.34
CA LEU A 47 2.51 7.13 6.70
C LEU A 47 2.21 8.54 7.21
N ASN A 48 3.09 9.50 6.96
CA ASN A 48 2.87 10.89 7.34
C ASN A 48 1.65 11.47 6.62
N GLY A 49 1.47 11.14 5.34
CA GLY A 49 0.31 11.57 4.58
C GLY A 49 -0.99 10.99 5.09
N ILE A 50 -0.98 9.74 5.54
CA ILE A 50 -2.17 9.07 6.10
C ILE A 50 -2.50 9.63 7.48
N THR A 51 -1.49 9.78 8.35
CA THR A 51 -1.73 10.10 9.77
C THR A 51 -1.80 11.58 10.06
N LYS A 52 -1.11 12.41 9.27
CA LYS A 52 -1.00 13.84 9.54
C LYS A 52 -1.62 14.68 8.44
N ASP A 53 -0.98 14.73 7.26
CA ASP A 53 -1.38 15.68 6.23
C ASP A 53 -1.00 15.16 4.84
N PRO A 54 -1.98 14.89 3.96
CA PRO A 54 -1.68 14.46 2.59
C PRO A 54 -1.39 15.62 1.65
N SER A 55 -1.45 16.87 2.11
CA SER A 55 -1.29 18.06 1.24
C SER A 55 -0.05 18.03 0.37
N PRO A 56 1.14 17.59 0.85
CA PRO A 56 2.31 17.53 -0.01
C PRO A 56 2.13 16.67 -1.26
N PHE A 57 1.24 15.69 -1.22
CA PHE A 57 1.01 14.79 -2.35
C PHE A 57 0.27 15.45 -3.51
N TYR A 58 -0.51 16.52 -3.25
CA TYR A 58 -1.19 17.25 -4.32
C TYR A 58 -0.20 17.89 -5.29
N ALA A 59 0.91 18.40 -4.77
CA ALA A 59 1.91 19.08 -5.58
C ALA A 59 3.02 18.15 -6.07
N LYS A 60 3.46 17.21 -5.21
CA LYS A 60 4.66 16.40 -5.47
C LYS A 60 4.35 14.96 -5.88
N GLY A 61 3.11 14.50 -5.72
CA GLY A 61 2.75 13.11 -5.94
C GLY A 61 3.27 12.21 -4.84
N ILE A 62 3.17 10.91 -5.07
CA ILE A 62 3.59 9.88 -4.12
C ILE A 62 4.63 9.00 -4.80
N ALA A 63 5.79 8.80 -4.15
CA ALA A 63 6.81 7.90 -4.67
C ALA A 63 6.64 6.51 -4.04
N ILE A 64 6.54 5.49 -4.89
CA ILE A 64 6.46 4.09 -4.48
C ILE A 64 7.36 3.30 -5.43
N ASN A 65 8.31 2.56 -4.88
CA ASN A 65 9.27 1.79 -5.69
C ASN A 65 9.98 2.70 -6.72
N ARG A 66 10.35 3.91 -6.27
CA ARG A 66 11.00 4.94 -7.10
C ARG A 66 10.17 5.41 -8.27
N THR A 67 8.88 5.08 -8.30
CA THR A 67 7.96 5.50 -9.34
C THR A 67 7.03 6.56 -8.76
N LYS A 68 6.85 7.65 -9.51
CA LYS A 68 5.99 8.75 -9.06
C LYS A 68 4.54 8.49 -9.47
N TYR A 69 3.66 8.48 -8.48
CA TYR A 69 2.21 8.33 -8.68
C TYR A 69 1.51 9.65 -8.42
N VAL A 70 0.39 9.86 -9.10
CA VAL A 70 -0.48 11.02 -8.85
C VAL A 70 -1.42 10.69 -7.71
N PHE A 71 -1.52 11.59 -6.73
CA PHE A 71 -2.45 11.45 -5.62
C PHE A 71 -3.90 11.51 -6.12
N VAL A 72 -4.72 10.55 -5.71
CA VAL A 72 -6.15 10.49 -6.10
C VAL A 72 -7.03 10.92 -4.94
N ARG A 73 -6.92 10.24 -3.80
CA ARG A 73 -7.69 10.59 -2.60
C ARG A 73 -7.08 9.93 -1.37
N SER A 74 -7.53 10.37 -0.21
CA SER A 74 -7.14 9.75 1.06
C SER A 74 -8.35 9.58 1.96
N ASP A 75 -8.28 8.54 2.81
CA ASP A 75 -9.18 8.37 3.94
C ASP A 75 -8.33 8.66 5.18
N PRO A 76 -8.53 9.79 5.88
CA PRO A 76 -7.66 10.21 6.96
C PRO A 76 -7.48 9.13 8.03
N GLY A 77 -6.22 8.87 8.39
CA GLY A 77 -5.86 7.85 9.37
C GLY A 77 -5.99 6.42 8.88
N HIS A 78 -6.41 6.18 7.64
CA HIS A 78 -6.71 4.84 7.14
C HIS A 78 -5.95 4.51 5.85
N ALA A 79 -6.12 5.28 4.77
CA ALA A 79 -5.61 4.88 3.46
C ALA A 79 -5.29 6.06 2.54
N ILE A 80 -4.44 5.79 1.55
CA ILE A 80 -4.13 6.70 0.45
C ILE A 80 -4.24 5.93 -0.86
N TYR A 81 -4.82 6.57 -1.87
CA TYR A 81 -5.01 6.01 -3.22
C TYR A 81 -4.28 6.87 -4.23
N CYS A 82 -3.56 6.24 -5.16
CA CYS A 82 -2.79 6.95 -6.18
C CYS A 82 -2.77 6.19 -7.50
N ARG A 83 -2.39 6.90 -8.58
CA ARG A 83 -2.37 6.36 -9.94
C ARG A 83 -1.13 6.79 -10.70
N ASN A 84 -0.73 5.96 -11.65
CA ASN A 84 0.30 6.29 -12.64
C ASN A 84 -0.20 5.74 -13.98
N GLY A 85 -0.89 6.58 -14.77
CA GLY A 85 -1.52 6.15 -16.02
C GLY A 85 -2.62 5.14 -15.76
N ASN A 86 -2.48 3.95 -16.36
CA ASN A 86 -3.43 2.85 -16.21
C ASN A 86 -3.09 1.90 -15.06
N GLU A 87 -2.03 2.22 -14.32
CA GLU A 87 -1.64 1.49 -13.12
C GLU A 87 -1.94 2.34 -11.90
N GLY A 88 -1.88 1.73 -10.73
CA GLY A 88 -2.07 2.47 -9.50
C GLY A 88 -1.69 1.67 -8.28
N ALA A 89 -1.88 2.29 -7.13
CA ALA A 89 -1.55 1.69 -5.86
C ALA A 89 -2.47 2.21 -4.76
N VAL A 90 -2.58 1.39 -3.71
CA VAL A 90 -3.27 1.77 -2.48
C VAL A 90 -2.39 1.42 -1.30
N ALA A 91 -2.35 2.31 -0.32
CA ALA A 91 -1.63 2.10 0.93
C ALA A 91 -2.63 2.20 2.07
N VAL A 92 -2.70 1.15 2.90
CA VAL A 92 -3.64 1.08 4.02
C VAL A 92 -2.86 0.89 5.31
N LYS A 93 -3.16 1.73 6.30
CA LYS A 93 -2.54 1.66 7.61
C LYS A 93 -3.40 0.83 8.56
N THR A 94 -2.77 -0.09 9.27
CA THR A 94 -3.39 -0.79 10.39
C THR A 94 -2.85 -0.22 11.71
N ASN A 95 -3.12 -0.88 12.82
CA ASN A 95 -2.62 -0.41 14.12
C ASN A 95 -1.09 -0.52 14.24
N LYS A 96 -0.47 -1.46 13.56
CA LYS A 96 0.98 -1.72 13.64
C LYS A 96 1.67 -1.84 12.30
N CYS A 97 0.93 -1.82 11.20
CA CYS A 97 1.48 -2.09 9.87
C CYS A 97 1.01 -1.09 8.82
N LEU A 98 1.74 -1.06 7.72
CA LEU A 98 1.36 -0.37 6.50
C LEU A 98 1.35 -1.40 5.37
N LEU A 99 0.22 -1.57 4.71
CA LEU A 99 0.06 -2.46 3.56
C LEU A 99 0.04 -1.61 2.29
N ILE A 100 0.89 -1.96 1.33
CA ILE A 100 0.90 -1.27 0.03
C ILE A 100 0.65 -2.32 -1.05
N GLY A 101 -0.33 -2.07 -1.89
CA GLY A 101 -0.62 -2.94 -3.03
C GLY A 101 -0.77 -2.14 -4.30
N GLY A 102 -0.32 -2.71 -5.41
CA GLY A 102 -0.42 -2.08 -6.72
C GLY A 102 -1.16 -2.96 -7.71
N TYR A 103 -1.80 -2.32 -8.68
CA TYR A 103 -2.46 -3.01 -9.79
C TYR A 103 -1.86 -2.52 -11.10
N SER A 104 -1.83 -3.43 -12.09
CA SER A 104 -1.31 -3.15 -13.42
C SER A 104 -2.43 -2.84 -14.39
N GLU A 105 -2.08 -2.37 -15.58
CA GLU A 105 -3.04 -2.10 -16.64
C GLU A 105 -3.91 -3.34 -16.90
N GLY A 106 -5.21 -3.10 -17.04
CA GLY A 106 -6.18 -4.17 -17.24
C GLY A 106 -6.78 -4.73 -15.97
N MET A 107 -6.21 -4.41 -14.81
CA MET A 107 -6.74 -4.84 -13.52
C MET A 107 -7.67 -3.77 -12.94
N GLN A 108 -8.60 -4.19 -12.09
CA GLN A 108 -9.57 -3.27 -11.48
C GLN A 108 -9.03 -2.67 -10.19
N ALA A 109 -8.98 -1.35 -10.13
CA ALA A 109 -8.50 -0.63 -8.94
C ALA A 109 -9.32 -0.99 -7.69
N GLY A 110 -10.65 -1.08 -7.84
CA GLY A 110 -11.53 -1.41 -6.73
C GLY A 110 -11.32 -2.83 -6.20
N CYS A 111 -10.99 -3.77 -7.08
CA CYS A 111 -10.67 -5.14 -6.65
C CYS A 111 -9.36 -5.19 -5.88
N CYS A 112 -8.35 -4.48 -6.35
CA CYS A 112 -7.07 -4.39 -5.65
C CYS A 112 -7.24 -3.80 -4.26
N SER A 113 -7.90 -2.64 -4.15
CA SER A 113 -8.09 -1.99 -2.85
C SER A 113 -8.94 -2.84 -1.91
N SER A 114 -9.95 -3.55 -2.44
CA SER A 114 -10.78 -4.44 -1.63
C SER A 114 -9.95 -5.56 -1.00
N VAL A 115 -9.04 -6.17 -1.76
CA VAL A 115 -8.16 -7.23 -1.26
C VAL A 115 -7.23 -6.69 -0.17
N ILE A 116 -6.62 -5.53 -0.40
CA ILE A 116 -5.71 -4.91 0.58
C ILE A 116 -6.48 -4.57 1.87
N GLU A 117 -7.67 -3.98 1.74
CA GLU A 117 -8.46 -3.60 2.91
C GLU A 117 -8.97 -4.79 3.71
N LYS A 118 -9.31 -5.90 3.06
CA LYS A 118 -9.69 -7.13 3.76
C LYS A 118 -8.55 -7.68 4.60
N LEU A 119 -7.34 -7.67 4.07
CA LEU A 119 -6.18 -8.13 4.83
C LEU A 119 -5.87 -7.17 5.97
N ALA A 120 -6.03 -5.86 5.75
CA ALA A 120 -5.86 -4.87 6.81
C ALA A 120 -6.86 -5.10 7.94
N ASP A 121 -8.12 -5.37 7.61
CA ASP A 121 -9.16 -5.67 8.61
C ASP A 121 -8.80 -6.93 9.40
N TYR A 122 -8.28 -7.95 8.73
CA TYR A 122 -7.82 -9.17 9.38
C TYR A 122 -6.69 -8.87 10.37
N PHE A 123 -5.72 -8.05 9.99
CA PHE A 123 -4.63 -7.67 10.87
C PHE A 123 -5.14 -6.90 12.09
N ILE A 124 -6.04 -5.94 11.88
CA ILE A 124 -6.62 -5.15 12.96
C ILE A 124 -7.37 -6.07 13.94
N ALA A 125 -8.16 -7.01 13.42
CA ALA A 125 -8.91 -7.95 14.24
C ALA A 125 -8.00 -8.87 15.07
N ASN A 126 -6.74 -9.05 14.65
CA ASN A 126 -5.75 -9.89 15.33
C ASN A 126 -4.72 -9.08 16.11
N GLY A 127 -4.96 -7.82 16.39
CA GLY A 127 -4.12 -6.99 17.21
C GLY A 127 -3.01 -6.24 16.47
N TYR A 128 -3.03 -6.27 15.17
CA TYR A 128 -2.07 -5.56 14.34
C TYR A 128 -2.74 -4.37 13.65
#